data_4161c4af734f873036f9f38d1aae7a50
#
_entry.id   4161c4af734f873036f9f38d1aae7a50
#
_cell.length_a   1.000
_cell.length_b   1.000
_cell.length_c   1.000
_cell.angle_alpha   90.00
_cell.angle_beta   90.00
_cell.angle_gamma   90.00
#
_symmetry.space_group_name_H-M   'P 1'
#
loop_
_entity.id
_entity.type
_entity.pdbx_description
1 polymer ?
#
loop_
_entity_poly.entity_id
_entity_poly.type
_entity_poly.pdbx_seq_one_letter_code
_entity_poly.pdbx_strand_id
1 'polypeptide(L)'
;MPAFPKEIAEFMANFKVSFDEVWKIPQGNAYAVKHKALERVAAEVGVKFDHPDIVQIDLGNKIAGMVVFASLGDRHEWATGEASPGNNKNQYPLAMAEKRAKDRVILKLLQAHGALYSEDEAEDFKRKNPHVTRPEDISDAVVEYDEQGEPIDNIPSGDPGIERLSKAKTKADFDAAQKEMYATVTERQLKTWADNNANRIESYPADWADTLRRLYAEHRDELRAEVAA
;
A
#
# COMPACT_ATOMS: atom_id res chain seq x y z
N MET A 1 19.10 -25.30 -16.30
CA MET A 1 17.85 -24.61 -15.94
C MET A 1 17.96 -24.17 -14.49
N PRO A 2 17.54 -22.97 -14.11
CA PRO A 2 17.55 -22.59 -12.70
C PRO A 2 16.66 -23.53 -11.91
N ALA A 3 17.17 -24.13 -10.85
CA ALA A 3 16.39 -25.03 -9.99
C ALA A 3 15.45 -24.16 -9.15
N PHE A 4 14.15 -24.42 -9.22
CA PHE A 4 13.17 -23.83 -8.31
C PHE A 4 13.36 -24.37 -6.89
N PRO A 5 13.02 -23.60 -5.84
CA PRO A 5 12.87 -24.15 -4.49
C PRO A 5 11.93 -25.35 -4.48
N LYS A 6 12.16 -26.26 -3.55
CA LYS A 6 11.43 -27.54 -3.47
C LYS A 6 9.91 -27.33 -3.44
N GLU A 7 9.41 -26.39 -2.63
CA GLU A 7 7.98 -26.06 -2.51
C GLU A 7 7.37 -25.59 -3.83
N ILE A 8 8.09 -24.76 -4.58
CA ILE A 8 7.66 -24.28 -5.88
C ILE A 8 7.65 -25.39 -6.92
N ALA A 9 8.69 -26.24 -6.92
CA ALA A 9 8.77 -27.39 -7.82
C ALA A 9 7.65 -28.41 -7.54
N GLU A 10 7.32 -28.66 -6.28
CA GLU A 10 6.20 -29.52 -5.87
C GLU A 10 4.85 -28.92 -6.30
N PHE A 11 4.64 -27.62 -6.10
CA PHE A 11 3.44 -26.94 -6.59
C PHE A 11 3.29 -27.09 -8.12
N MET A 12 4.35 -26.81 -8.85
CA MET A 12 4.34 -26.94 -10.33
C MET A 12 4.05 -28.36 -10.78
N ALA A 13 4.62 -29.35 -10.13
CA ALA A 13 4.39 -30.77 -10.43
C ALA A 13 2.96 -31.21 -10.11
N ASN A 14 2.45 -30.85 -8.93
CA ASN A 14 1.13 -31.24 -8.47
C ASN A 14 0.00 -30.63 -9.32
N PHE A 15 0.18 -29.38 -9.76
CA PHE A 15 -0.84 -28.65 -10.48
C PHE A 15 -0.53 -28.47 -11.99
N LYS A 16 0.48 -29.20 -12.51
CA LYS A 16 0.89 -29.14 -13.92
C LYS A 16 1.14 -27.73 -14.43
N VAL A 17 1.73 -26.89 -13.59
CA VAL A 17 2.12 -25.53 -13.94
C VAL A 17 3.45 -25.60 -14.68
N SER A 18 3.53 -24.97 -15.86
CA SER A 18 4.70 -25.02 -16.72
C SER A 18 5.78 -23.99 -16.31
N PHE A 19 7.00 -24.20 -16.77
CA PHE A 19 8.15 -23.35 -16.46
C PHE A 19 7.99 -21.89 -16.91
N ASP A 20 7.24 -21.66 -17.98
CA ASP A 20 6.97 -20.32 -18.52
C ASP A 20 5.82 -19.61 -17.78
N GLU A 21 5.12 -20.31 -16.88
CA GLU A 21 4.04 -19.78 -16.07
C GLU A 21 4.51 -19.31 -14.69
N VAL A 22 5.76 -19.63 -14.28
CA VAL A 22 6.34 -19.25 -12.98
C VAL A 22 7.69 -18.58 -13.19
N TRP A 23 7.94 -17.47 -12.50
CA TRP A 23 9.24 -16.78 -12.55
C TRP A 23 9.64 -16.23 -11.19
N LYS A 24 10.95 -16.04 -11.02
CA LYS A 24 11.48 -15.39 -9.81
C LYS A 24 11.24 -13.89 -9.88
N ILE A 25 10.72 -13.31 -8.80
CA ILE A 25 10.59 -11.87 -8.65
C ILE A 25 11.99 -11.28 -8.44
N PRO A 26 12.41 -10.27 -9.26
CA PRO A 26 13.79 -9.74 -9.21
C PRO A 26 14.21 -9.22 -7.83
N GLN A 27 13.25 -8.64 -7.09
CA GLN A 27 13.48 -8.10 -5.76
C GLN A 27 13.20 -9.15 -4.68
N GLY A 28 14.08 -10.12 -4.48
CA GLY A 28 13.99 -11.09 -3.41
C GLY A 28 14.03 -12.54 -3.80
N ASN A 29 13.61 -13.40 -2.88
CA ASN A 29 13.54 -14.85 -3.07
C ASN A 29 12.13 -15.36 -3.35
N ALA A 30 11.19 -14.45 -3.67
CA ALA A 30 9.82 -14.77 -3.97
C ALA A 30 9.65 -15.17 -5.44
N TYR A 31 8.60 -15.93 -5.72
CA TYR A 31 8.22 -16.37 -7.06
C TYR A 31 6.80 -15.93 -7.38
N ALA A 32 6.53 -15.69 -8.64
CA ALA A 32 5.21 -15.34 -9.12
C ALA A 32 4.71 -16.37 -10.12
N VAL A 33 3.38 -16.52 -10.16
CA VAL A 33 2.69 -17.40 -11.09
C VAL A 33 1.70 -16.58 -11.92
N LYS A 34 1.57 -16.91 -13.22
CA LYS A 34 0.61 -16.24 -14.11
C LYS A 34 -0.82 -16.45 -13.65
N HIS A 35 -1.60 -15.38 -13.68
CA HIS A 35 -3.04 -15.42 -13.40
C HIS A 35 -3.76 -16.52 -14.17
N LYS A 36 -3.51 -16.62 -15.48
CA LYS A 36 -4.11 -17.65 -16.34
C LYS A 36 -3.82 -19.08 -15.86
N ALA A 37 -2.63 -19.32 -15.30
CA ALA A 37 -2.29 -20.62 -14.73
C ALA A 37 -3.10 -20.89 -13.46
N LEU A 38 -3.25 -19.88 -12.59
CA LEU A 38 -4.07 -20.00 -11.37
C LEU A 38 -5.54 -20.27 -11.69
N GLU A 39 -6.14 -19.58 -12.65
CA GLU A 39 -7.52 -19.84 -13.09
C GLU A 39 -7.69 -21.25 -13.64
N ARG A 40 -6.75 -21.71 -14.49
CA ARG A 40 -6.76 -23.08 -15.01
C ARG A 40 -6.69 -24.11 -13.89
N VAL A 41 -5.75 -23.94 -12.97
CA VAL A 41 -5.59 -24.85 -11.82
C VAL A 41 -6.84 -24.84 -10.95
N ALA A 42 -7.39 -23.67 -10.64
CA ALA A 42 -8.61 -23.56 -9.85
C ALA A 42 -9.79 -24.31 -10.48
N ALA A 43 -9.95 -24.21 -11.80
CA ALA A 43 -10.96 -24.94 -12.54
C ALA A 43 -10.73 -26.47 -12.52
N GLU A 44 -9.47 -26.91 -12.72
CA GLU A 44 -9.10 -28.34 -12.73
C GLU A 44 -9.31 -29.02 -11.37
N VAL A 45 -8.97 -28.33 -10.26
CA VAL A 45 -9.15 -28.90 -8.92
C VAL A 45 -10.57 -28.71 -8.35
N GLY A 46 -11.39 -27.89 -9.01
CA GLY A 46 -12.79 -27.69 -8.63
C GLY A 46 -12.99 -26.63 -7.53
N VAL A 47 -12.21 -25.56 -7.54
CA VAL A 47 -12.45 -24.38 -6.68
C VAL A 47 -13.82 -23.79 -7.00
N LYS A 48 -14.61 -23.56 -5.96
CA LYS A 48 -15.93 -22.91 -6.06
C LYS A 48 -15.83 -21.51 -5.45
N PHE A 49 -16.18 -20.51 -6.24
CA PHE A 49 -16.26 -19.14 -5.77
C PHE A 49 -17.67 -18.81 -5.33
N ASP A 50 -17.80 -18.13 -4.21
CA ASP A 50 -19.04 -17.54 -3.76
C ASP A 50 -19.21 -16.15 -4.32
N HIS A 51 -20.38 -15.51 -4.06
CA HIS A 51 -20.61 -14.14 -4.45
C HIS A 51 -19.62 -13.21 -3.71
N PRO A 52 -18.89 -12.34 -4.42
CA PRO A 52 -17.94 -11.44 -3.78
C PRO A 52 -18.65 -10.29 -3.05
N ASP A 53 -18.06 -9.82 -1.96
CA ASP A 53 -18.49 -8.62 -1.26
C ASP A 53 -17.71 -7.40 -1.77
N ILE A 54 -18.40 -6.42 -2.31
CA ILE A 54 -17.79 -5.14 -2.71
C ILE A 54 -17.68 -4.24 -1.49
N VAL A 55 -16.44 -3.99 -1.04
CA VAL A 55 -16.15 -3.17 0.15
C VAL A 55 -16.09 -1.69 -0.21
N GLN A 56 -15.55 -1.37 -1.37
CA GLN A 56 -15.40 0.00 -1.84
C GLN A 56 -15.48 0.06 -3.37
N ILE A 57 -16.17 1.06 -3.89
CA ILE A 57 -16.18 1.36 -5.32
C ILE A 57 -16.25 2.86 -5.53
N ASP A 58 -15.26 3.41 -6.23
CA ASP A 58 -15.22 4.78 -6.72
C ASP A 58 -14.58 4.76 -8.12
N LEU A 59 -15.45 4.62 -9.11
CA LEU A 59 -15.01 4.52 -10.51
C LEU A 59 -14.43 5.83 -11.03
N GLY A 60 -14.87 6.98 -10.50
CA GLY A 60 -14.35 8.30 -10.85
C GLY A 60 -12.87 8.44 -10.48
N ASN A 61 -12.51 8.01 -9.29
CA ASN A 61 -11.13 7.98 -8.79
C ASN A 61 -10.40 6.67 -9.09
N LYS A 62 -11.00 5.74 -9.85
CA LYS A 62 -10.44 4.43 -10.21
C LYS A 62 -10.04 3.59 -8.99
N ILE A 63 -10.88 3.61 -7.96
CA ILE A 63 -10.68 2.84 -6.73
C ILE A 63 -11.75 1.75 -6.66
N ALA A 64 -11.31 0.53 -6.36
CA ALA A 64 -12.19 -0.59 -6.04
C ALA A 64 -11.53 -1.49 -4.99
N GLY A 65 -12.35 -2.02 -4.09
CA GLY A 65 -11.95 -3.02 -3.12
C GLY A 65 -13.05 -4.06 -2.94
N MET A 66 -12.68 -5.33 -2.84
CA MET A 66 -13.62 -6.40 -2.62
C MET A 66 -13.01 -7.53 -1.81
N VAL A 67 -13.88 -8.37 -1.27
CA VAL A 67 -13.54 -9.65 -0.66
C VAL A 67 -14.13 -10.76 -1.51
N VAL A 68 -13.30 -11.75 -1.84
CA VAL A 68 -13.72 -12.96 -2.53
C VAL A 68 -13.63 -14.13 -1.55
N PHE A 69 -14.65 -14.93 -1.52
CA PHE A 69 -14.75 -16.19 -0.76
C PHE A 69 -14.71 -17.36 -1.74
N ALA A 70 -14.04 -18.43 -1.37
CA ALA A 70 -14.02 -19.63 -2.18
C ALA A 70 -13.79 -20.88 -1.33
N SER A 71 -14.14 -22.03 -1.91
CA SER A 71 -13.98 -23.33 -1.26
C SER A 71 -13.35 -24.37 -2.19
N LEU A 72 -12.64 -25.33 -1.57
CA LEU A 72 -12.09 -26.50 -2.21
C LEU A 72 -12.28 -27.71 -1.29
N GLY A 73 -13.24 -28.57 -1.60
CA GLY A 73 -13.71 -29.58 -0.66
C GLY A 73 -14.27 -28.96 0.60
N ASP A 74 -13.77 -29.37 1.76
CA ASP A 74 -14.18 -28.83 3.08
C ASP A 74 -13.39 -27.59 3.50
N ARG A 75 -12.44 -27.15 2.69
CA ARG A 75 -11.62 -25.97 2.98
C ARG A 75 -12.30 -24.73 2.43
N HIS A 76 -12.42 -23.71 3.27
CA HIS A 76 -12.98 -22.40 2.94
C HIS A 76 -11.93 -21.33 3.20
N GLU A 77 -11.76 -20.42 2.24
CA GLU A 77 -10.82 -19.31 2.33
C GLU A 77 -11.44 -18.02 1.79
N TRP A 78 -10.88 -16.91 2.18
CA TRP A 78 -11.21 -15.61 1.65
C TRP A 78 -9.96 -14.78 1.42
N ALA A 79 -10.05 -13.82 0.51
CA ALA A 79 -9.00 -12.85 0.28
C ALA A 79 -9.58 -11.50 -0.17
N THR A 80 -8.88 -10.44 0.17
CA THR A 80 -9.16 -9.10 -0.34
C THR A 80 -8.44 -8.86 -1.65
N GLY A 81 -9.04 -8.04 -2.51
CA GLY A 81 -8.41 -7.48 -3.69
C GLY A 81 -8.71 -5.99 -3.75
N GLU A 82 -7.71 -5.20 -4.06
CA GLU A 82 -7.81 -3.76 -4.19
C GLU A 82 -7.17 -3.27 -5.48
N ALA A 83 -7.75 -2.22 -6.05
CA ALA A 83 -7.21 -1.47 -7.17
C ALA A 83 -7.35 0.03 -6.89
N SER A 84 -6.28 0.78 -7.14
CA SER A 84 -6.24 2.23 -7.01
C SER A 84 -5.24 2.80 -8.03
N PRO A 85 -5.22 4.10 -8.29
CA PRO A 85 -4.24 4.70 -9.19
C PRO A 85 -2.78 4.40 -8.82
N GLY A 86 -2.50 4.15 -7.53
CA GLY A 86 -1.16 3.81 -7.05
C GLY A 86 -0.70 2.40 -7.44
N ASN A 87 -1.62 1.46 -7.61
CA ASN A 87 -1.29 0.05 -7.89
C ASN A 87 -1.94 -0.50 -9.16
N ASN A 88 -2.76 0.28 -9.88
CA ASN A 88 -3.44 -0.13 -11.10
C ASN A 88 -3.37 0.96 -12.17
N LYS A 89 -2.86 0.62 -13.36
CA LYS A 89 -2.84 1.51 -14.53
C LYS A 89 -4.03 1.30 -15.47
N ASN A 90 -4.81 0.23 -15.26
CA ASN A 90 -5.95 -0.09 -16.09
C ASN A 90 -7.14 0.82 -15.81
N GLN A 91 -8.01 0.96 -16.80
CA GLN A 91 -9.26 1.72 -16.67
C GLN A 91 -10.38 0.94 -15.94
N TYR A 92 -10.11 -0.32 -15.54
CA TYR A 92 -11.08 -1.26 -14.99
C TYR A 92 -10.71 -1.65 -13.55
N PRO A 93 -10.86 -0.75 -12.56
CA PRO A 93 -10.43 -1.02 -11.18
C PRO A 93 -11.17 -2.19 -10.55
N LEU A 94 -12.47 -2.35 -10.83
CA LEU A 94 -13.26 -3.44 -10.26
C LEU A 94 -12.78 -4.81 -10.73
N ALA A 95 -12.53 -4.97 -12.03
CA ALA A 95 -12.00 -6.21 -12.60
C ALA A 95 -10.58 -6.53 -12.06
N MET A 96 -9.76 -5.51 -11.82
CA MET A 96 -8.44 -5.71 -11.23
C MET A 96 -8.49 -6.09 -9.74
N ALA A 97 -9.42 -5.51 -8.99
CA ALA A 97 -9.66 -5.90 -7.61
C ALA A 97 -10.14 -7.36 -7.52
N GLU A 98 -11.08 -7.75 -8.38
CA GLU A 98 -11.57 -9.12 -8.48
C GLU A 98 -10.46 -10.11 -8.82
N LYS A 99 -9.67 -9.81 -9.86
CA LYS A 99 -8.55 -10.64 -10.30
C LYS A 99 -7.58 -10.91 -9.15
N ARG A 100 -7.15 -9.87 -8.43
CA ARG A 100 -6.24 -9.96 -7.29
C ARG A 100 -6.81 -10.78 -6.13
N ALA A 101 -8.09 -10.56 -5.80
CA ALA A 101 -8.76 -11.31 -4.75
C ALA A 101 -8.86 -12.80 -5.11
N LYS A 102 -9.23 -13.13 -6.35
CA LYS A 102 -9.29 -14.52 -6.85
C LYS A 102 -7.93 -15.19 -6.80
N ASP A 103 -6.88 -14.55 -7.29
CA ASP A 103 -5.54 -15.12 -7.27
C ASP A 103 -5.07 -15.46 -5.85
N ARG A 104 -5.26 -14.52 -4.92
CA ARG A 104 -4.91 -14.71 -3.51
C ARG A 104 -5.67 -15.87 -2.86
N VAL A 105 -6.98 -15.95 -3.09
CA VAL A 105 -7.79 -17.01 -2.50
C VAL A 105 -7.46 -18.39 -3.09
N ILE A 106 -7.16 -18.45 -4.41
CA ILE A 106 -6.68 -19.69 -5.04
C ILE A 106 -5.37 -20.14 -4.40
N LEU A 107 -4.38 -19.26 -4.26
CA LEU A 107 -3.10 -19.57 -3.64
C LEU A 107 -3.26 -20.06 -2.19
N LYS A 108 -4.18 -19.47 -1.42
CA LYS A 108 -4.51 -19.93 -0.06
C LYS A 108 -5.11 -21.35 -0.06
N LEU A 109 -6.11 -21.60 -0.90
CA LEU A 109 -6.75 -22.90 -1.03
C LEU A 109 -5.76 -23.99 -1.45
N LEU A 110 -4.81 -23.64 -2.32
CA LEU A 110 -3.75 -24.56 -2.79
C LEU A 110 -2.56 -24.65 -1.83
N GLN A 111 -2.59 -23.94 -0.68
CA GLN A 111 -1.51 -23.88 0.31
C GLN A 111 -0.16 -23.36 -0.25
N ALA A 112 -0.22 -22.52 -1.27
CA ALA A 112 0.95 -21.93 -1.91
C ALA A 112 1.15 -20.44 -1.55
N HIS A 113 0.21 -19.84 -0.83
CA HIS A 113 0.29 -18.45 -0.39
C HIS A 113 1.47 -18.24 0.56
N GLY A 114 2.30 -17.23 0.28
CA GLY A 114 3.53 -16.98 1.00
C GLY A 114 4.78 -17.52 0.31
N ALA A 115 4.68 -18.66 -0.40
CA ALA A 115 5.73 -19.17 -1.29
C ALA A 115 5.60 -18.60 -2.71
N LEU A 116 4.35 -18.43 -3.16
CA LEU A 116 4.00 -17.87 -4.46
C LEU A 116 3.15 -16.61 -4.32
N TYR A 117 3.34 -15.69 -5.27
CA TYR A 117 2.55 -14.50 -5.48
C TYR A 117 1.87 -14.55 -6.86
N SER A 118 0.81 -13.79 -7.05
CA SER A 118 0.20 -13.64 -8.37
C SER A 118 1.04 -12.70 -9.26
N GLU A 119 0.79 -12.76 -10.56
CA GLU A 119 1.42 -11.86 -11.55
C GLU A 119 1.23 -10.39 -11.22
N ASP A 120 0.02 -9.99 -10.83
CA ASP A 120 -0.30 -8.60 -10.50
C ASP A 120 0.39 -8.13 -9.20
N GLU A 121 0.52 -8.99 -8.21
CA GLU A 121 1.29 -8.70 -7.00
C GLU A 121 2.78 -8.55 -7.30
N ALA A 122 3.32 -9.38 -8.19
CA ALA A 122 4.71 -9.29 -8.63
C ALA A 122 5.00 -7.97 -9.36
N GLU A 123 4.03 -7.42 -10.09
CA GLU A 123 4.17 -6.10 -10.71
C GLU A 123 4.20 -4.96 -9.68
N ASP A 124 3.45 -5.07 -8.59
CA ASP A 124 3.48 -4.09 -7.52
C ASP A 124 4.84 -4.06 -6.80
N PHE A 125 5.55 -5.18 -6.70
CA PHE A 125 6.94 -5.20 -6.21
C PHE A 125 7.91 -4.44 -7.10
N LYS A 126 7.71 -4.44 -8.43
CA LYS A 126 8.54 -3.65 -9.36
C LYS A 126 8.33 -2.14 -9.21
N ARG A 127 7.16 -1.73 -8.71
CA ARG A 127 6.79 -0.31 -8.55
C ARG A 127 7.18 0.27 -7.20
N LYS A 128 7.39 -0.56 -6.18
CA LYS A 128 7.89 -0.10 -4.90
C LYS A 128 9.32 0.38 -5.07
N ASN A 129 9.50 1.68 -4.85
CA ASN A 129 10.72 2.46 -4.93
C ASN A 129 12.00 1.64 -4.75
N PRO A 130 13.02 1.83 -5.62
CA PRO A 130 14.33 1.21 -5.45
C PRO A 130 15.07 1.67 -4.17
N HIS A 131 14.51 2.57 -3.39
CA HIS A 131 15.08 3.12 -2.16
C HIS A 131 14.39 2.70 -0.86
N VAL A 132 13.43 1.77 -0.87
CA VAL A 132 13.00 1.16 0.38
C VAL A 132 13.94 -0.01 0.68
N THR A 133 15.02 0.28 1.34
CA THR A 133 15.91 -0.69 1.98
C THR A 133 15.08 -1.59 2.90
N ARG A 134 15.24 -2.90 2.75
CA ARG A 134 14.66 -3.87 3.68
C ARG A 134 15.29 -3.68 5.06
N PRO A 135 14.59 -4.06 6.15
CA PRO A 135 15.21 -4.07 7.47
C PRO A 135 16.55 -4.83 7.54
N GLU A 136 16.72 -5.85 6.69
CA GLU A 136 17.96 -6.62 6.55
C GLU A 136 19.07 -5.87 5.80
N ASP A 137 18.73 -4.86 4.98
CA ASP A 137 19.71 -4.02 4.28
C ASP A 137 20.21 -2.86 5.17
N ILE A 138 19.58 -2.66 6.34
CA ILE A 138 19.96 -1.65 7.33
C ILE A 138 21.10 -2.14 8.22
N SER A 139 21.34 -3.46 8.31
CA SER A 139 22.37 -4.04 9.17
C SER A 139 23.82 -3.80 8.72
N ASP A 140 24.04 -3.45 7.45
CA ASP A 140 25.38 -3.24 6.88
C ASP A 140 25.67 -1.77 6.52
N ALA A 141 24.76 -0.85 6.82
CA ALA A 141 25.06 0.57 6.74
C ALA A 141 25.95 0.95 7.94
N VAL A 142 27.24 1.02 7.71
CA VAL A 142 28.18 1.60 8.66
C VAL A 142 27.82 3.07 8.82
N VAL A 143 27.14 3.38 9.90
CA VAL A 143 26.92 4.77 10.31
C VAL A 143 28.26 5.25 10.87
N GLU A 144 28.96 6.10 10.13
CA GLU A 144 30.13 6.79 10.62
C GLU A 144 29.70 7.92 11.55
N TYR A 145 30.31 8.00 12.71
CA TYR A 145 30.07 9.05 13.70
C TYR A 145 31.25 10.01 13.73
N ASP A 146 30.97 11.29 13.94
CA ASP A 146 32.02 12.29 14.15
C ASP A 146 32.68 12.14 15.53
N GLU A 147 33.71 12.96 15.79
CA GLU A 147 34.44 12.94 17.08
C GLU A 147 33.57 13.32 18.29
N GLN A 148 32.34 13.83 18.07
CA GLN A 148 31.37 14.19 19.08
C GLN A 148 30.28 13.12 19.24
N GLY A 149 30.33 12.02 18.47
CA GLY A 149 29.37 10.91 18.53
C GLY A 149 28.06 11.16 17.78
N GLU A 150 28.01 12.15 16.87
CA GLU A 150 26.86 12.41 16.01
C GLU A 150 27.02 11.69 14.66
N PRO A 151 25.93 11.13 14.08
CA PRO A 151 25.99 10.43 12.80
C PRO A 151 26.39 11.38 11.67
N ILE A 152 27.41 10.99 10.88
CA ILE A 152 27.83 11.74 9.70
C ILE A 152 26.89 11.37 8.54
N ASP A 153 26.03 12.28 8.14
CA ASP A 153 25.19 12.16 6.95
C ASP A 153 26.05 12.31 5.68
N ASN A 154 26.62 11.20 5.21
CA ASN A 154 27.28 11.15 3.90
C ASN A 154 26.24 10.98 2.78
N ILE A 155 25.51 12.06 2.46
CA ILE A 155 24.71 12.15 1.24
C ILE A 155 25.58 12.78 0.15
N PRO A 156 25.87 12.07 -0.97
CA PRO A 156 26.59 12.69 -2.08
C PRO A 156 25.75 13.84 -2.66
N SER A 157 26.23 15.05 -2.52
CA SER A 157 25.67 16.24 -3.14
C SER A 157 25.83 16.14 -4.67
N GLY A 158 24.72 15.89 -5.40
CA GLY A 158 24.81 15.80 -6.86
C GLY A 158 23.50 15.84 -7.66
N ASP A 159 22.32 15.94 -7.04
CA ASP A 159 21.08 16.12 -7.79
C ASP A 159 20.19 17.21 -7.18
N PRO A 160 19.96 18.34 -7.89
CA PRO A 160 19.12 19.44 -7.39
C PRO A 160 17.64 19.08 -7.23
N GLY A 161 17.23 17.85 -7.55
CA GLY A 161 15.87 17.33 -7.36
C GLY A 161 15.60 16.70 -5.99
N ILE A 162 16.62 16.38 -5.18
CA ILE A 162 16.49 15.57 -3.94
C ILE A 162 16.35 16.43 -2.66
N GLU A 163 16.62 17.72 -2.73
CA GLU A 163 16.61 18.60 -1.55
C GLU A 163 15.22 18.85 -0.92
N ARG A 164 14.16 18.26 -1.49
CA ARG A 164 12.77 18.45 -1.00
C ARG A 164 12.16 17.23 -0.29
N LEU A 165 12.86 16.14 -0.14
CA LEU A 165 12.33 14.94 0.51
C LEU A 165 12.71 14.79 1.99
N SER A 166 13.54 15.67 2.53
CA SER A 166 14.08 15.53 3.89
C SER A 166 13.12 15.87 5.03
N LYS A 167 11.86 16.24 4.75
CA LYS A 167 10.79 16.38 5.77
C LYS A 167 9.42 16.21 5.13
N ALA A 168 9.15 15.09 4.47
CA ALA A 168 7.79 14.73 4.13
C ALA A 168 6.99 14.66 5.44
N LYS A 169 6.14 15.65 5.68
CA LYS A 169 5.23 15.65 6.82
C LYS A 169 4.42 14.38 6.75
N THR A 170 4.51 13.55 7.77
CA THR A 170 3.80 12.28 7.83
C THR A 170 2.31 12.53 8.04
N LYS A 171 1.49 11.56 7.65
CA LYS A 171 0.06 11.62 7.97
C LYS A 171 -0.17 11.77 9.48
N ALA A 172 0.69 11.19 10.31
CA ALA A 172 0.62 11.34 11.76
C ALA A 172 0.82 12.80 12.23
N ASP A 173 1.70 13.56 11.57
CA ASP A 173 1.89 14.99 11.87
C ASP A 173 0.68 15.82 11.42
N PHE A 174 0.06 15.48 10.29
CA PHE A 174 -1.19 16.10 9.84
C PHE A 174 -2.35 15.82 10.80
N ASP A 175 -2.53 14.55 11.19
CA ASP A 175 -3.57 14.14 12.15
C ASP A 175 -3.37 14.80 13.52
N ALA A 176 -2.10 14.99 13.95
CA ALA A 176 -1.77 15.73 15.16
C ALA A 176 -2.15 17.22 15.05
N ALA A 177 -1.82 17.86 13.92
CA ALA A 177 -2.19 19.26 13.66
C ALA A 177 -3.72 19.45 13.68
N GLN A 178 -4.46 18.55 13.08
CA GLN A 178 -5.92 18.55 13.08
C GLN A 178 -6.48 18.41 14.51
N LYS A 179 -5.95 17.48 15.29
CA LYS A 179 -6.34 17.28 16.70
C LYS A 179 -6.04 18.50 17.55
N GLU A 180 -4.88 19.13 17.38
CA GLU A 180 -4.48 20.37 18.08
C GLU A 180 -5.44 21.52 17.75
N MET A 181 -5.84 21.65 16.48
CA MET A 181 -6.80 22.64 16.02
C MET A 181 -8.17 22.47 16.70
N TYR A 182 -8.73 21.26 16.69
CA TYR A 182 -10.01 20.97 17.33
C TYR A 182 -9.99 21.02 18.88
N ALA A 183 -8.82 20.99 19.49
CA ALA A 183 -8.69 21.20 20.94
C ALA A 183 -8.82 22.67 21.36
N THR A 184 -8.91 23.61 20.42
CA THR A 184 -9.15 25.02 20.72
C THR A 184 -10.63 25.25 21.00
N VAL A 185 -10.94 25.98 22.08
CA VAL A 185 -12.31 26.21 22.57
C VAL A 185 -12.77 27.67 22.43
N THR A 186 -11.94 28.52 21.83
CA THR A 186 -12.29 29.94 21.53
C THR A 186 -11.70 30.35 20.19
N GLU A 187 -12.38 31.28 19.52
CA GLU A 187 -11.89 31.86 18.24
C GLU A 187 -10.49 32.46 18.37
N ARG A 188 -10.17 33.07 19.51
CA ARG A 188 -8.84 33.61 19.80
C ARG A 188 -7.78 32.52 19.88
N GLN A 189 -8.05 31.41 20.54
CA GLN A 189 -7.12 30.28 20.59
C GLN A 189 -6.93 29.65 19.22
N LEU A 190 -8.01 29.47 18.46
CA LEU A 190 -7.96 28.94 17.10
C LEU A 190 -7.12 29.82 16.18
N LYS A 191 -7.27 31.15 16.26
CA LYS A 191 -6.42 32.09 15.51
C LYS A 191 -4.96 31.98 15.93
N THR A 192 -4.66 31.94 17.23
CA THR A 192 -3.29 31.79 17.73
C THR A 192 -2.67 30.47 17.25
N TRP A 193 -3.45 29.40 17.24
CA TRP A 193 -3.02 28.10 16.69
C TRP A 193 -2.65 28.23 15.21
N ALA A 194 -3.48 28.89 14.39
CA ALA A 194 -3.22 29.10 12.97
C ALA A 194 -1.94 29.91 12.72
N ASP A 195 -1.76 31.00 13.47
CA ASP A 195 -0.57 31.87 13.35
C ASP A 195 0.71 31.09 13.69
N ASN A 196 0.67 30.23 14.73
CA ASN A 196 1.81 29.42 15.16
C ASN A 196 2.11 28.25 14.21
N ASN A 197 1.12 27.77 13.47
CA ASN A 197 1.25 26.62 12.56
C ASN A 197 1.30 27.03 11.08
N ALA A 198 1.37 28.30 10.72
CA ALA A 198 1.36 28.75 9.33
C ALA A 198 2.43 28.04 8.46
N ASN A 199 3.69 28.07 8.90
CA ASN A 199 4.80 27.39 8.21
C ASN A 199 4.63 25.86 8.16
N ARG A 200 4.02 25.27 9.21
CA ARG A 200 3.70 23.84 9.26
C ARG A 200 2.66 23.50 8.21
N ILE A 201 1.60 24.30 8.08
CA ILE A 201 0.53 24.12 7.11
C ILE A 201 1.03 24.29 5.67
N GLU A 202 1.88 25.31 5.41
CA GLU A 202 2.47 25.52 4.09
C GLU A 202 3.44 24.40 3.65
N SER A 203 4.00 23.65 4.61
CA SER A 203 4.89 22.52 4.33
C SER A 203 4.16 21.21 3.99
N TYR A 204 2.83 21.17 4.13
CA TYR A 204 2.03 20.01 3.73
C TYR A 204 1.80 19.97 2.21
N PRO A 205 1.48 18.80 1.63
CA PRO A 205 0.93 18.72 0.28
C PRO A 205 -0.29 19.63 0.13
N ALA A 206 -0.49 20.19 -1.06
CA ALA A 206 -1.50 21.22 -1.31
C ALA A 206 -2.93 20.78 -0.90
N ASP A 207 -3.29 19.54 -1.19
CA ASP A 207 -4.57 18.91 -0.81
C ASP A 207 -4.78 18.83 0.71
N TRP A 208 -3.71 18.56 1.48
CA TRP A 208 -3.75 18.53 2.94
C TRP A 208 -3.83 19.94 3.54
N ALA A 209 -3.06 20.88 3.00
CA ALA A 209 -3.10 22.27 3.42
C ALA A 209 -4.49 22.87 3.20
N ASP A 210 -5.10 22.61 2.05
CA ASP A 210 -6.46 23.09 1.73
C ASP A 210 -7.52 22.41 2.61
N THR A 211 -7.34 21.13 2.93
CA THR A 211 -8.21 20.43 3.89
C THR A 211 -8.15 21.09 5.26
N LEU A 212 -6.96 21.38 5.81
CA LEU A 212 -6.83 22.06 7.11
C LEU A 212 -7.43 23.46 7.10
N ARG A 213 -7.24 24.23 6.00
CA ARG A 213 -7.86 25.57 5.87
C ARG A 213 -9.38 25.50 5.89
N ARG A 214 -9.97 24.52 5.21
CA ARG A 214 -11.42 24.29 5.22
C ARG A 214 -11.90 23.91 6.62
N LEU A 215 -11.27 22.93 7.27
CA LEU A 215 -11.62 22.51 8.62
C LEU A 215 -11.46 23.63 9.67
N TYR A 216 -10.45 24.48 9.50
CA TYR A 216 -10.28 25.68 10.31
C TYR A 216 -11.48 26.64 10.19
N ALA A 217 -11.96 26.86 8.96
CA ALA A 217 -13.11 27.73 8.72
C ALA A 217 -14.39 27.17 9.35
N GLU A 218 -14.62 25.87 9.20
CA GLU A 218 -15.75 25.16 9.79
C GLU A 218 -15.73 25.24 11.33
N HIS A 219 -14.59 24.91 11.96
CA HIS A 219 -14.46 24.99 13.42
C HIS A 219 -14.57 26.41 13.98
N ARG A 220 -14.06 27.41 13.25
CA ARG A 220 -14.24 28.82 13.60
C ARG A 220 -15.71 29.23 13.63
N ASP A 221 -16.49 28.80 12.64
CA ASP A 221 -17.90 29.14 12.53
C ASP A 221 -18.74 28.42 13.62
N GLU A 222 -18.35 27.20 13.99
CA GLU A 222 -18.91 26.49 15.16
C GLU A 222 -18.66 27.26 16.47
N LEU A 223 -17.42 27.66 16.73
CA LEU A 223 -17.08 28.43 17.94
C LEU A 223 -17.80 29.77 18.03
N ARG A 224 -18.08 30.41 16.88
CA ARG A 224 -18.89 31.64 16.84
C ARG A 224 -20.35 31.39 17.15
N ALA A 225 -20.90 30.28 16.65
CA ALA A 225 -22.27 29.92 16.93
C ALA A 225 -22.51 29.58 18.40
N GLU A 226 -21.55 28.91 19.06
CA GLU A 226 -21.62 28.63 20.51
C GLU A 226 -21.60 29.88 21.38
N VAL A 227 -20.89 30.92 20.99
CA VAL A 227 -20.84 32.19 21.74
C VAL A 227 -22.11 33.02 21.55
N ALA A 228 -22.85 32.79 20.46
CA ALA A 228 -24.07 33.53 20.12
C ALA A 228 -25.37 32.89 20.69
N ALA A 229 -25.26 31.66 21.25
CA ALA A 229 -26.36 30.89 21.83
C ALA A 229 -26.45 31.08 23.36
#